data_6e189b18a61916f48d5d6b7b93091e2d
#
_entry.id   6e189b18a61916f48d5d6b7b93091e2d
#
_cell.length_a   1.000
_cell.length_b   1.000
_cell.length_c   1.000
_cell.angle_alpha   90.00
_cell.angle_beta   90.00
_cell.angle_gamma   90.00
#
_symmetry.space_group_name_H-M   'P 1'
#
loop_
_entity.id
_entity.type
_entity.pdbx_description
1 polymer ?
#
loop_
_entity_poly.entity_id
_entity_poly.type
_entity_poly.pdbx_seq_one_letter_code
_entity_poly.pdbx_strand_id
1 'polypeptide(L)'
;MALYLLKFSLLMVCAGATLFIGAQPLVHRAKQFLLEHDGPPLTRLQIRGVTIVFVGTGTALIATTALVGHPWLGTVKILGLLAWGIPMVLLDLRNYWLPLRYTSGFWLTGLLFTLMPGSALTLTEALTGSICMFLFLYAFHYGAKHLRGEEGFGMGDVHLIAALSAWFPWQLASVLSGCAFLLFIVGALLTDKTAQPYAPWLFALLAVLAGSFPQLILSGAL
;
A
#
# COMPACT_ATOMS: atom_id res chain seq x y z
N MET A 1 25.16 -27.83 -5.86
CA MET A 1 23.79 -27.43 -6.27
C MET A 1 22.74 -27.76 -5.21
N ALA A 2 22.62 -29.00 -4.75
CA ALA A 2 21.60 -29.39 -3.74
C ALA A 2 21.66 -28.57 -2.41
N LEU A 3 22.84 -28.35 -1.87
CA LEU A 3 23.01 -27.55 -0.63
C LEU A 3 22.60 -26.07 -0.80
N TYR A 4 22.83 -25.50 -1.98
CA TYR A 4 22.41 -24.14 -2.30
C TYR A 4 20.87 -24.05 -2.38
N LEU A 5 20.23 -24.99 -3.07
CA LEU A 5 18.77 -25.06 -3.15
C LEU A 5 18.13 -25.26 -1.77
N LEU A 6 18.72 -26.10 -0.93
CA LEU A 6 18.25 -26.31 0.44
C LEU A 6 18.34 -25.02 1.29
N LYS A 7 19.48 -24.31 1.23
CA LYS A 7 19.65 -23.03 1.94
C LYS A 7 18.67 -21.98 1.46
N PHE A 8 18.46 -21.90 0.15
CA PHE A 8 17.52 -20.94 -0.44
C PHE A 8 16.07 -21.25 -0.05
N SER A 9 15.63 -22.52 -0.15
CA SER A 9 14.27 -22.89 0.27
C SER A 9 14.05 -22.66 1.76
N LEU A 10 15.04 -22.94 2.61
CA LEU A 10 14.96 -22.64 4.04
C LEU A 10 14.81 -21.14 4.30
N LEU A 11 15.58 -20.30 3.57
CA LEU A 11 15.47 -18.84 3.66
C LEU A 11 14.05 -18.36 3.29
N MET A 12 13.46 -18.91 2.24
CA MET A 12 12.12 -18.55 1.79
C MET A 12 11.03 -18.96 2.82
N VAL A 13 11.16 -20.15 3.40
CA VAL A 13 10.24 -20.59 4.45
C VAL A 13 10.36 -19.71 5.70
N CYS A 14 11.57 -19.37 6.13
CA CYS A 14 11.80 -18.48 7.25
C CYS A 14 11.26 -17.06 6.97
N ALA A 15 11.51 -16.52 5.77
CA ALA A 15 10.98 -15.23 5.35
C ALA A 15 9.44 -15.21 5.37
N GLY A 16 8.81 -16.21 4.77
CA GLY A 16 7.35 -16.34 4.76
C GLY A 16 6.76 -16.44 6.18
N ALA A 17 7.37 -17.26 7.05
CA ALA A 17 6.96 -17.38 8.44
C ALA A 17 7.10 -16.06 9.21
N THR A 18 8.21 -15.35 9.04
CA THR A 18 8.45 -14.04 9.68
C THR A 18 7.44 -13.00 9.21
N LEU A 19 7.17 -12.92 7.91
CA LEU A 19 6.17 -12.01 7.34
C LEU A 19 4.76 -12.36 7.82
N PHE A 20 4.43 -13.64 7.92
CA PHE A 20 3.14 -14.08 8.44
C PHE A 20 2.96 -13.68 9.91
N ILE A 21 3.98 -13.91 10.76
CA ILE A 21 3.95 -13.50 12.17
C ILE A 21 3.85 -11.97 12.26
N GLY A 22 4.64 -11.23 11.47
CA GLY A 22 4.61 -9.76 11.44
C GLY A 22 3.28 -9.17 10.96
N ALA A 23 2.52 -9.89 10.13
CA ALA A 23 1.20 -9.46 9.69
C ALA A 23 0.12 -9.54 10.80
N GLN A 24 0.25 -10.46 11.77
CA GLN A 24 -0.78 -10.68 12.80
C GLN A 24 -1.09 -9.45 13.66
N PRO A 25 -0.10 -8.70 14.21
CA PRO A 25 -0.38 -7.49 14.96
C PRO A 25 -1.07 -6.41 14.11
N LEU A 26 -0.79 -6.33 12.81
CA LEU A 26 -1.44 -5.37 11.91
C LEU A 26 -2.91 -5.73 11.66
N VAL A 27 -3.20 -7.01 11.46
CA VAL A 27 -4.57 -7.53 11.40
C VAL A 27 -5.30 -7.29 12.73
N HIS A 28 -4.61 -7.51 13.86
CA HIS A 28 -5.20 -7.27 15.18
C HIS A 28 -5.57 -5.81 15.39
N ARG A 29 -4.71 -4.87 14.98
CA ARG A 29 -4.99 -3.43 15.03
C ARG A 29 -6.23 -3.04 14.20
N ALA A 30 -6.41 -3.63 13.01
CA ALA A 30 -7.60 -3.41 12.19
C ALA A 30 -8.87 -3.94 12.89
N LYS A 31 -8.80 -5.14 13.49
CA LYS A 31 -9.92 -5.69 14.27
C LYS A 31 -10.27 -4.81 15.47
N GLN A 32 -9.26 -4.39 16.22
CA GLN A 32 -9.44 -3.55 17.39
C GLN A 32 -10.10 -2.21 17.00
N PHE A 33 -9.64 -1.59 15.91
CA PHE A 33 -10.23 -0.35 15.41
C PHE A 33 -11.72 -0.51 15.09
N LEU A 34 -12.12 -1.60 14.42
CA LEU A 34 -13.53 -1.87 14.12
C LEU A 34 -14.34 -2.08 15.40
N LEU A 35 -13.80 -2.78 16.40
CA LEU A 35 -14.46 -2.97 17.69
C LEU A 35 -14.65 -1.64 18.45
N GLU A 36 -13.65 -0.77 18.44
CA GLU A 36 -13.70 0.54 19.09
C GLU A 36 -14.71 1.52 18.45
N HIS A 37 -15.11 1.27 17.20
CA HIS A 37 -15.99 2.15 16.42
C HIS A 37 -17.29 1.46 15.98
N ASP A 38 -17.70 0.39 16.67
CA ASP A 38 -18.92 -0.39 16.37
C ASP A 38 -19.01 -0.86 14.90
N GLY A 39 -17.85 -1.06 14.27
CA GLY A 39 -17.77 -1.54 12.89
C GLY A 39 -18.03 -3.06 12.79
N PRO A 40 -18.51 -3.53 11.63
CA PRO A 40 -18.77 -4.95 11.43
C PRO A 40 -17.47 -5.77 11.48
N PRO A 41 -17.48 -7.00 12.05
CA PRO A 41 -16.27 -7.81 12.19
C PRO A 41 -15.69 -8.24 10.83
N LEU A 42 -14.37 -8.34 10.75
CA LEU A 42 -13.67 -8.83 9.55
C LEU A 42 -13.98 -10.30 9.29
N THR A 43 -14.20 -10.65 8.01
CA THR A 43 -14.39 -12.04 7.62
C THR A 43 -13.05 -12.78 7.58
N ARG A 44 -13.09 -14.12 7.79
CA ARG A 44 -11.89 -14.97 7.68
C ARG A 44 -11.28 -14.90 6.27
N LEU A 45 -12.11 -14.75 5.23
CA LEU A 45 -11.66 -14.65 3.85
C LEU A 45 -10.87 -13.37 3.60
N GLN A 46 -11.37 -12.22 4.07
CA GLN A 46 -10.67 -10.93 3.97
C GLN A 46 -9.29 -10.98 4.63
N ILE A 47 -9.24 -11.47 5.89
CA ILE A 47 -7.98 -11.58 6.64
C ILE A 47 -7.00 -12.51 5.91
N ARG A 48 -7.45 -13.71 5.51
CA ARG A 48 -6.59 -14.67 4.81
C ARG A 48 -6.11 -14.12 3.47
N GLY A 49 -6.98 -13.54 2.66
CA GLY A 49 -6.64 -12.99 1.36
C GLY A 49 -5.57 -11.92 1.45
N VAL A 50 -5.76 -10.91 2.31
CA VAL A 50 -4.79 -9.82 2.50
C VAL A 50 -3.46 -10.35 3.06
N THR A 51 -3.51 -11.28 4.02
CA THR A 51 -2.29 -11.88 4.60
C THR A 51 -1.52 -12.70 3.56
N ILE A 52 -2.21 -13.53 2.74
CA ILE A 52 -1.57 -14.35 1.71
C ILE A 52 -0.90 -13.46 0.65
N VAL A 53 -1.59 -12.40 0.20
CA VAL A 53 -1.01 -11.44 -0.76
C VAL A 53 0.24 -10.79 -0.19
N PHE A 54 0.19 -10.29 1.04
CA PHE A 54 1.34 -9.67 1.70
C PHE A 54 2.52 -10.64 1.85
N VAL A 55 2.27 -11.85 2.38
CA VAL A 55 3.31 -12.87 2.61
C VAL A 55 3.89 -13.36 1.28
N GLY A 56 3.05 -13.67 0.30
CA GLY A 56 3.48 -14.15 -1.01
C GLY A 56 4.32 -13.11 -1.75
N THR A 57 3.83 -11.88 -1.86
CA THR A 57 4.56 -10.76 -2.48
C THR A 57 5.85 -10.45 -1.73
N GLY A 58 5.81 -10.37 -0.40
CA GLY A 58 6.98 -10.08 0.41
C GLY A 58 8.05 -11.17 0.29
N THR A 59 7.66 -12.44 0.28
CA THR A 59 8.59 -13.55 0.07
C THR A 59 9.19 -13.52 -1.34
N ALA A 60 8.41 -13.24 -2.38
CA ALA A 60 8.90 -13.07 -3.74
C ALA A 60 9.90 -11.91 -3.85
N LEU A 61 9.59 -10.78 -3.22
CA LEU A 61 10.47 -9.61 -3.19
C LEU A 61 11.81 -9.90 -2.48
N ILE A 62 11.78 -10.63 -1.35
CA ILE A 62 12.99 -11.07 -0.64
C ILE A 62 13.80 -12.03 -1.53
N ALA A 63 13.13 -12.96 -2.20
CA ALA A 63 13.77 -13.91 -3.12
C ALA A 63 14.49 -13.18 -4.27
N THR A 64 13.82 -12.25 -4.94
CA THR A 64 14.42 -11.47 -6.05
C THR A 64 15.58 -10.61 -5.56
N THR A 65 15.46 -9.98 -4.39
CA THR A 65 16.55 -9.21 -3.77
C THR A 65 17.77 -10.08 -3.51
N ALA A 66 17.57 -11.28 -2.93
CA ALA A 66 18.66 -12.20 -2.62
C ALA A 66 19.32 -12.79 -3.89
N LEU A 67 18.55 -13.03 -4.95
CA LEU A 67 19.06 -13.62 -6.20
C LEU A 67 19.74 -12.61 -7.12
N VAL A 68 19.19 -11.39 -7.19
CA VAL A 68 19.68 -10.34 -8.12
C VAL A 68 20.68 -9.40 -7.45
N GLY A 69 20.75 -9.40 -6.11
CA GLY A 69 21.67 -8.54 -5.36
C GLY A 69 21.18 -7.09 -5.25
N HIS A 70 19.87 -6.85 -5.24
CA HIS A 70 19.31 -5.51 -5.02
C HIS A 70 19.62 -4.97 -3.62
N PRO A 71 19.69 -3.63 -3.45
CA PRO A 71 19.86 -3.02 -2.13
C PRO A 71 18.71 -3.39 -1.19
N TRP A 72 19.05 -3.95 -0.01
CA TRP A 72 18.06 -4.38 1.00
C TRP A 72 17.19 -3.24 1.53
N LEU A 73 17.70 -2.00 1.52
CA LEU A 73 16.94 -0.83 1.96
C LEU A 73 15.65 -0.66 1.13
N GLY A 74 15.73 -0.81 -0.20
CA GLY A 74 14.56 -0.74 -1.07
C GLY A 74 13.54 -1.83 -0.75
N THR A 75 14.02 -3.06 -0.52
CA THR A 75 13.17 -4.19 -0.11
C THR A 75 12.44 -3.91 1.19
N VAL A 76 13.16 -3.45 2.23
CA VAL A 76 12.57 -3.10 3.54
C VAL A 76 11.55 -1.97 3.38
N LYS A 77 11.84 -0.96 2.56
CA LYS A 77 10.93 0.14 2.24
C LYS A 77 9.61 -0.39 1.67
N ILE A 78 9.69 -1.23 0.63
CA ILE A 78 8.48 -1.79 -0.02
C ILE A 78 7.73 -2.74 0.90
N LEU A 79 8.42 -3.55 1.70
CA LEU A 79 7.76 -4.38 2.72
C LEU A 79 7.02 -3.52 3.76
N GLY A 80 7.63 -2.42 4.20
CA GLY A 80 7.00 -1.44 5.10
C GLY A 80 5.75 -0.81 4.47
N LEU A 81 5.85 -0.41 3.20
CA LEU A 81 4.71 0.13 2.44
C LEU A 81 3.55 -0.89 2.38
N LEU A 82 3.83 -2.13 1.99
CA LEU A 82 2.82 -3.20 1.90
C LEU A 82 2.25 -3.57 3.28
N ALA A 83 3.07 -3.52 4.33
CA ALA A 83 2.61 -3.77 5.71
C ALA A 83 1.56 -2.76 6.16
N TRP A 84 1.72 -1.46 5.85
CA TRP A 84 0.69 -0.45 6.07
C TRP A 84 -0.59 -0.73 5.27
N GLY A 85 -0.46 -1.38 4.12
CA GLY A 85 -1.61 -1.83 3.33
C GLY A 85 -2.53 -2.78 4.08
N ILE A 86 -2.02 -3.62 4.98
CA ILE A 86 -2.84 -4.63 5.70
C ILE A 86 -4.01 -3.98 6.44
N PRO A 87 -3.81 -3.07 7.42
CA PRO A 87 -4.94 -2.48 8.12
C PRO A 87 -5.79 -1.60 7.21
N MET A 88 -5.19 -0.82 6.30
CA MET A 88 -5.94 0.08 5.42
C MET A 88 -6.85 -0.70 4.47
N VAL A 89 -6.35 -1.74 3.81
CA VAL A 89 -7.16 -2.60 2.93
C VAL A 89 -8.26 -3.32 3.70
N LEU A 90 -7.98 -3.85 4.89
CA LEU A 90 -8.99 -4.55 5.70
C LEU A 90 -10.12 -3.62 6.13
N LEU A 91 -9.81 -2.40 6.57
CA LEU A 91 -10.80 -1.42 7.00
C LEU A 91 -11.62 -0.90 5.83
N ASP A 92 -10.98 -0.60 4.71
CA ASP A 92 -11.64 -0.11 3.51
C ASP A 92 -12.55 -1.18 2.88
N LEU A 93 -12.08 -2.44 2.78
CA LEU A 93 -12.90 -3.59 2.32
C LEU A 93 -14.12 -3.85 3.20
N ARG A 94 -14.06 -3.48 4.46
CA ARG A 94 -15.13 -3.82 5.41
C ARG A 94 -16.13 -2.72 5.61
N ASN A 95 -15.66 -1.49 5.68
CA ASN A 95 -16.50 -0.36 6.09
C ASN A 95 -16.24 0.94 5.31
N TYR A 96 -15.48 0.86 4.21
CA TYR A 96 -15.08 2.04 3.42
C TYR A 96 -14.37 3.10 4.27
N TRP A 97 -13.63 2.66 5.29
CA TRP A 97 -12.94 3.53 6.22
C TRP A 97 -11.45 3.54 5.98
N LEU A 98 -10.90 4.73 5.76
CA LEU A 98 -9.47 5.01 5.76
C LEU A 98 -9.18 6.04 6.86
N PRO A 99 -9.04 5.59 8.13
CA PRO A 99 -8.81 6.50 9.24
C PRO A 99 -7.52 7.27 9.10
N LEU A 100 -7.56 8.57 9.43
CA LEU A 100 -6.42 9.48 9.30
C LEU A 100 -5.16 8.95 10.03
N ARG A 101 -5.32 8.25 11.17
CA ARG A 101 -4.19 7.67 11.92
C ARG A 101 -3.38 6.67 11.09
N TYR A 102 -4.01 5.92 10.17
CA TYR A 102 -3.30 4.96 9.29
C TYR A 102 -2.69 5.66 8.08
N THR A 103 -3.40 6.58 7.45
CA THR A 103 -2.89 7.32 6.31
C THR A 103 -1.76 8.29 6.71
N SER A 104 -1.86 8.95 7.87
CA SER A 104 -0.77 9.78 8.41
C SER A 104 0.42 8.94 8.87
N GLY A 105 0.21 7.77 9.50
CA GLY A 105 1.28 6.84 9.85
C GLY A 105 2.00 6.31 8.61
N PHE A 106 1.25 5.97 7.57
CA PHE A 106 1.78 5.61 6.26
C PHE A 106 2.65 6.73 5.68
N TRP A 107 2.14 7.95 5.65
CA TRP A 107 2.88 9.12 5.18
C TRP A 107 4.16 9.37 5.97
N LEU A 108 4.08 9.42 7.31
CA LEU A 108 5.25 9.63 8.18
C LEU A 108 6.31 8.54 8.00
N THR A 109 5.91 7.29 7.85
CA THR A 109 6.85 6.19 7.59
C THR A 109 7.54 6.37 6.24
N GLY A 110 6.83 6.80 5.20
CA GLY A 110 7.41 7.14 3.91
C GLY A 110 8.47 8.25 4.04
N LEU A 111 8.16 9.33 4.76
CA LEU A 111 9.11 10.41 5.04
C LEU A 111 10.35 9.93 5.80
N LEU A 112 10.20 9.03 6.77
CA LEU A 112 11.34 8.46 7.50
C LEU A 112 12.28 7.68 6.56
N PHE A 113 11.76 6.98 5.56
CA PHE A 113 12.60 6.32 4.57
C PHE A 113 13.39 7.29 3.69
N THR A 114 12.94 8.53 3.49
CA THR A 114 13.71 9.53 2.74
C THR A 114 14.97 10.00 3.50
N LEU A 115 14.99 9.85 4.82
CA LEU A 115 16.13 10.19 5.68
C LEU A 115 17.20 9.08 5.72
N MET A 116 16.90 7.89 5.16
CA MET A 116 17.86 6.79 5.17
C MET A 116 18.97 7.01 4.14
N PRO A 117 20.22 6.62 4.46
CA PRO A 117 21.32 6.69 3.50
C PRO A 117 21.02 5.91 2.23
N GLY A 118 21.24 6.51 1.06
CA GLY A 118 20.97 5.88 -0.24
C GLY A 118 19.51 5.94 -0.69
N SER A 119 18.67 6.74 -0.03
CA SER A 119 17.31 7.00 -0.53
C SER A 119 17.38 7.76 -1.86
N ALA A 120 16.66 7.29 -2.87
CA ALA A 120 16.54 7.96 -4.16
C ALA A 120 15.60 9.19 -4.10
N LEU A 121 14.74 9.28 -3.09
CA LEU A 121 13.78 10.36 -2.89
C LEU A 121 14.29 11.26 -1.75
N THR A 122 14.39 12.55 -2.00
CA THR A 122 14.74 13.53 -0.96
C THR A 122 13.52 13.89 -0.10
N LEU A 123 13.78 14.32 1.14
CA LEU A 123 12.70 14.77 2.03
C LEU A 123 11.90 15.94 1.43
N THR A 124 12.59 16.87 0.76
CA THR A 124 11.95 18.03 0.12
C THR A 124 11.01 17.58 -1.02
N GLU A 125 11.45 16.66 -1.88
CA GLU A 125 10.61 16.11 -2.95
C GLU A 125 9.39 15.36 -2.39
N ALA A 126 9.59 14.55 -1.34
CA ALA A 126 8.51 13.82 -0.68
C ALA A 126 7.46 14.76 -0.07
N LEU A 127 7.91 15.81 0.62
CA LEU A 127 7.02 16.81 1.23
C LEU A 127 6.28 17.63 0.16
N THR A 128 7.01 18.20 -0.80
CA THR A 128 6.39 19.00 -1.87
C THR A 128 5.44 18.17 -2.72
N GLY A 129 5.82 16.95 -3.10
CA GLY A 129 4.95 16.02 -3.83
C GLY A 129 3.68 15.67 -3.05
N SER A 130 3.80 15.36 -1.75
CA SER A 130 2.65 15.06 -0.90
C SER A 130 1.72 16.26 -0.73
N ILE A 131 2.27 17.45 -0.50
CA ILE A 131 1.47 18.67 -0.33
C ILE A 131 0.76 19.04 -1.63
N CYS A 132 1.48 19.06 -2.75
CA CYS A 132 0.89 19.39 -4.06
C CYS A 132 -0.21 18.40 -4.44
N MET A 133 0.03 17.09 -4.25
CA MET A 133 -0.96 16.06 -4.54
C MET A 133 -2.17 16.20 -3.62
N PHE A 134 -1.96 16.45 -2.33
CA PHE A 134 -3.05 16.68 -1.39
C PHE A 134 -3.89 17.89 -1.80
N LEU A 135 -3.29 19.03 -2.06
CA LEU A 135 -4.00 20.25 -2.45
C LEU A 135 -4.77 20.08 -3.77
N PHE A 136 -4.17 19.40 -4.75
CA PHE A 136 -4.84 19.10 -6.02
C PHE A 136 -6.07 18.22 -5.83
N LEU A 137 -5.93 17.09 -5.13
CA LEU A 137 -7.04 16.16 -4.88
C LEU A 137 -8.10 16.75 -3.95
N TYR A 138 -7.68 17.54 -2.96
CA TYR A 138 -8.60 18.25 -2.07
C TYR A 138 -9.43 19.29 -2.81
N ALA A 139 -8.81 20.07 -3.71
CA ALA A 139 -9.53 21.01 -4.57
C ALA A 139 -10.54 20.28 -5.46
N PHE A 140 -10.16 19.12 -6.01
CA PHE A 140 -11.05 18.28 -6.80
C PHE A 140 -12.22 17.72 -5.96
N HIS A 141 -11.93 17.20 -4.77
CA HIS A 141 -12.95 16.69 -3.81
C HIS A 141 -13.95 17.81 -3.45
N TYR A 142 -13.43 18.98 -3.05
CA TYR A 142 -14.26 20.14 -2.69
C TYR A 142 -15.11 20.64 -3.85
N GLY A 143 -14.51 20.74 -5.05
CA GLY A 143 -15.21 21.16 -6.26
C GLY A 143 -16.33 20.17 -6.66
N ALA A 144 -16.07 18.87 -6.60
CA ALA A 144 -17.07 17.85 -6.91
C ALA A 144 -18.25 17.89 -5.90
N LYS A 145 -17.95 18.04 -4.61
CA LYS A 145 -18.96 18.18 -3.55
C LYS A 145 -19.81 19.44 -3.73
N HIS A 146 -19.17 20.56 -4.10
CA HIS A 146 -19.88 21.82 -4.32
C HIS A 146 -20.79 21.80 -5.56
N LEU A 147 -20.35 21.15 -6.65
CA LEU A 147 -21.08 21.08 -7.91
C LEU A 147 -22.18 20.02 -7.93
N ARG A 148 -21.99 18.89 -7.27
CA ARG A 148 -22.91 17.74 -7.33
C ARG A 148 -23.69 17.50 -6.04
N GLY A 149 -23.34 18.14 -4.92
CA GLY A 149 -23.96 17.93 -3.62
C GLY A 149 -23.60 16.59 -2.94
N GLU A 150 -22.85 15.73 -3.62
CA GLU A 150 -22.44 14.40 -3.14
C GLU A 150 -20.93 14.26 -3.10
N GLU A 151 -20.43 13.47 -2.15
CA GLU A 151 -18.99 13.16 -2.04
C GLU A 151 -18.63 12.13 -3.10
N GLY A 152 -18.08 12.58 -4.24
CA GLY A 152 -17.66 11.68 -5.32
C GLY A 152 -16.35 10.92 -5.05
N PHE A 153 -15.54 11.38 -4.06
CA PHE A 153 -14.24 10.79 -3.72
C PHE A 153 -13.97 10.96 -2.22
N GLY A 154 -13.65 9.88 -1.53
CA GLY A 154 -13.47 9.87 -0.10
C GLY A 154 -12.26 10.69 0.35
N MET A 155 -12.41 11.42 1.47
CA MET A 155 -11.29 12.19 2.05
C MET A 155 -10.13 11.30 2.48
N GLY A 156 -10.41 10.06 2.90
CA GLY A 156 -9.40 9.06 3.21
C GLY A 156 -8.53 8.69 2.01
N ASP A 157 -9.13 8.60 0.83
CA ASP A 157 -8.43 8.32 -0.43
C ASP A 157 -7.53 9.48 -0.83
N VAL A 158 -7.99 10.74 -0.63
CA VAL A 158 -7.17 11.94 -0.83
C VAL A 158 -5.89 11.86 0.00
N HIS A 159 -6.02 11.53 1.30
CA HIS A 159 -4.86 11.38 2.19
C HIS A 159 -3.97 10.22 1.78
N LEU A 160 -4.53 9.08 1.38
CA LEU A 160 -3.78 7.89 0.96
C LEU A 160 -2.94 8.17 -0.30
N ILE A 161 -3.55 8.78 -1.33
CA ILE A 161 -2.88 9.09 -2.59
C ILE A 161 -1.80 10.16 -2.37
N ALA A 162 -2.09 11.20 -1.60
CA ALA A 162 -1.11 12.21 -1.25
C ALA A 162 0.07 11.62 -0.48
N ALA A 163 -0.20 10.71 0.48
CA ALA A 163 0.80 10.02 1.27
C ALA A 163 1.70 9.10 0.43
N LEU A 164 1.22 8.59 -0.72
CA LEU A 164 2.02 7.77 -1.64
C LEU A 164 3.22 8.53 -2.20
N SER A 165 3.14 9.87 -2.33
CA SER A 165 4.25 10.74 -2.75
C SER A 165 5.38 10.84 -1.72
N ALA A 166 5.19 10.35 -0.49
CA ALA A 166 6.28 10.18 0.48
C ALA A 166 7.08 8.88 0.27
N TRP A 167 6.55 7.95 -0.50
CA TRP A 167 7.18 6.66 -0.81
C TRP A 167 7.84 6.63 -2.18
N PHE A 168 7.31 7.40 -3.13
CA PHE A 168 7.75 7.44 -4.53
C PHE A 168 7.82 8.88 -5.03
N PRO A 169 8.65 9.16 -6.06
CA PRO A 169 8.56 10.42 -6.78
C PRO A 169 7.12 10.69 -7.21
N TRP A 170 6.69 11.96 -7.16
CA TRP A 170 5.30 12.34 -7.39
C TRP A 170 4.75 11.87 -8.74
N GLN A 171 5.61 11.78 -9.78
CA GLN A 171 5.26 11.27 -11.10
C GLN A 171 4.82 9.80 -11.01
N LEU A 172 5.65 8.97 -10.37
CA LEU A 172 5.34 7.55 -10.19
C LEU A 172 4.13 7.36 -9.27
N ALA A 173 4.03 8.12 -8.17
CA ALA A 173 2.87 8.10 -7.28
C ALA A 173 1.58 8.44 -8.03
N SER A 174 1.61 9.43 -8.93
CA SER A 174 0.47 9.82 -9.77
C SER A 174 0.06 8.73 -10.75
N VAL A 175 1.04 8.11 -11.43
CA VAL A 175 0.77 7.01 -12.37
C VAL A 175 0.18 5.81 -11.63
N LEU A 176 0.78 5.41 -10.49
CA LEU A 176 0.30 4.26 -9.69
C LEU A 176 -1.13 4.48 -9.19
N SER A 177 -1.42 5.67 -8.64
CA SER A 177 -2.78 6.00 -8.17
C SER A 177 -3.77 6.12 -9.32
N GLY A 178 -3.37 6.65 -10.48
CA GLY A 178 -4.19 6.71 -11.68
C GLY A 178 -4.52 5.30 -12.23
N CYS A 179 -3.53 4.42 -12.32
CA CYS A 179 -3.74 3.02 -12.71
C CYS A 179 -4.66 2.28 -11.72
N ALA A 180 -4.47 2.48 -10.42
CA ALA A 180 -5.34 1.91 -9.40
C ALA A 180 -6.78 2.43 -9.52
N PHE A 181 -6.95 3.71 -9.85
CA PHE A 181 -8.25 4.31 -10.09
C PHE A 181 -8.94 3.75 -11.34
N LEU A 182 -8.20 3.49 -12.41
CA LEU A 182 -8.73 2.80 -13.59
C LEU A 182 -9.19 1.37 -13.25
N LEU A 183 -8.39 0.62 -12.47
CA LEU A 183 -8.80 -0.72 -11.98
C LEU A 183 -10.05 -0.66 -11.11
N PHE A 184 -10.15 0.34 -10.24
CA PHE A 184 -11.33 0.62 -9.44
C PHE A 184 -12.57 0.87 -10.31
N ILE A 185 -12.46 1.70 -11.36
CA ILE A 185 -13.57 1.97 -12.29
C ILE A 185 -14.00 0.67 -13.01
N VAL A 186 -13.04 -0.09 -13.54
CA VAL A 186 -13.32 -1.38 -14.20
C VAL A 186 -14.02 -2.34 -13.23
N GLY A 187 -13.54 -2.43 -11.99
CA GLY A 187 -14.18 -3.23 -10.95
C GLY A 187 -15.60 -2.78 -10.63
N ALA A 188 -15.86 -1.46 -10.59
CA ALA A 188 -17.19 -0.89 -10.39
C ALA A 188 -18.14 -1.27 -11.53
N LEU A 189 -17.69 -1.14 -12.77
CA LEU A 189 -18.48 -1.48 -13.96
C LEU A 189 -18.82 -2.98 -14.03
N LEU A 190 -17.93 -3.85 -13.56
CA LEU A 190 -18.15 -5.30 -13.58
C LEU A 190 -19.04 -5.80 -12.45
N THR A 191 -19.20 -5.05 -11.36
CA THR A 191 -19.93 -5.50 -10.15
C THR A 191 -21.24 -4.77 -9.93
N ASP A 192 -21.60 -3.78 -10.76
CA ASP A 192 -22.79 -2.91 -10.62
C ASP A 192 -22.92 -2.25 -9.23
N LYS A 193 -21.80 -2.14 -8.50
CA LYS A 193 -21.77 -1.52 -7.17
C LYS A 193 -21.45 -0.04 -7.29
N THR A 194 -22.30 0.80 -6.75
CA THR A 194 -22.13 2.27 -6.74
C THR A 194 -21.03 2.74 -5.79
N ALA A 195 -20.74 1.99 -4.73
CA ALA A 195 -19.66 2.28 -3.79
C ALA A 195 -18.68 1.10 -3.73
N GLN A 196 -17.39 1.39 -3.92
CA GLN A 196 -16.31 0.41 -3.82
C GLN A 196 -15.15 0.97 -3.01
N PRO A 197 -14.39 0.12 -2.30
CA PRO A 197 -13.18 0.54 -1.60
C PRO A 197 -12.03 0.77 -2.60
N TYR A 198 -11.29 1.87 -2.47
CA TYR A 198 -10.16 2.21 -3.34
C TYR A 198 -8.83 1.58 -2.90
N ALA A 199 -8.56 1.55 -1.59
CA ALA A 199 -7.28 1.04 -1.08
C ALA A 199 -6.94 -0.39 -1.53
N PRO A 200 -7.90 -1.34 -1.62
CA PRO A 200 -7.62 -2.67 -2.15
C PRO A 200 -7.05 -2.67 -3.56
N TRP A 201 -7.53 -1.82 -4.45
CA TRP A 201 -7.04 -1.73 -5.82
C TRP A 201 -5.63 -1.17 -5.88
N LEU A 202 -5.36 -0.12 -5.09
CA LEU A 202 -4.02 0.47 -4.99
C LEU A 202 -3.00 -0.54 -4.45
N PHE A 203 -3.30 -1.17 -3.31
CA PHE A 203 -2.37 -2.11 -2.69
C PHE A 203 -2.25 -3.44 -3.46
N ALA A 204 -3.28 -3.88 -4.19
CA ALA A 204 -3.18 -5.01 -5.11
C ALA A 204 -2.23 -4.69 -6.27
N LEU A 205 -2.36 -3.51 -6.89
CA LEU A 205 -1.44 -3.06 -7.93
C LEU A 205 0.00 -2.99 -7.41
N LEU A 206 0.22 -2.37 -6.24
CA LEU A 206 1.54 -2.28 -5.61
C LEU A 206 2.12 -3.65 -5.29
N ALA A 207 1.30 -4.59 -4.81
CA ALA A 207 1.72 -5.96 -4.53
C ALA A 207 2.12 -6.71 -5.82
N VAL A 208 1.33 -6.60 -6.90
CA VAL A 208 1.66 -7.21 -8.19
C VAL A 208 2.97 -6.64 -8.73
N LEU A 209 3.15 -5.33 -8.71
CA LEU A 209 4.38 -4.70 -9.18
C LEU A 209 5.59 -5.09 -8.33
N ALA A 210 5.45 -5.11 -7.00
CA ALA A 210 6.52 -5.53 -6.10
C ALA A 210 6.93 -6.99 -6.29
N GLY A 211 5.97 -7.87 -6.55
CA GLY A 211 6.23 -9.30 -6.75
C GLY A 211 6.73 -9.66 -8.14
N SER A 212 6.25 -8.98 -9.19
CA SER A 212 6.53 -9.34 -10.58
C SER A 212 7.57 -8.43 -11.25
N PHE A 213 7.61 -7.15 -10.86
CA PHE A 213 8.47 -6.14 -11.46
C PHE A 213 9.16 -5.29 -10.37
N PRO A 214 9.91 -5.91 -9.44
CA PRO A 214 10.48 -5.20 -8.30
C PRO A 214 11.39 -4.04 -8.70
N GLN A 215 12.04 -4.12 -9.86
CA GLN A 215 12.93 -3.07 -10.37
C GLN A 215 12.21 -1.73 -10.58
N LEU A 216 10.96 -1.76 -11.08
CA LEU A 216 10.16 -0.54 -11.30
C LEU A 216 9.88 0.22 -9.99
N ILE A 217 9.66 -0.53 -8.90
CA ILE A 217 9.33 0.05 -7.60
C ILE A 217 10.58 0.35 -6.78
N LEU A 218 11.63 -0.47 -6.91
CA LEU A 218 12.88 -0.30 -6.15
C LEU A 218 13.75 0.85 -6.69
N SER A 219 13.78 1.05 -8.01
CA SER A 219 14.57 2.11 -8.64
C SER A 219 13.90 3.49 -8.54
N GLY A 220 12.58 3.56 -8.39
CA GLY A 220 11.83 4.80 -8.45
C GLY A 220 11.90 5.49 -9.81
N ALA A 221 12.42 4.78 -10.83
CA ALA A 221 12.59 5.29 -12.18
C ALA A 221 11.37 4.92 -13.04
N LEU A 222 10.65 5.94 -13.45
CA LEU A 222 9.91 6.02 -14.70
C LEU A 222 10.54 7.14 -15.53
#